data_bb794ce6f645d6a2e3fec3369ef4a1c3
#
_entry.id   bb794ce6f645d6a2e3fec3369ef4a1c3
#
_cell.length_a   1.000
_cell.length_b   1.000
_cell.length_c   1.000
_cell.angle_alpha   90.00
_cell.angle_beta   90.00
_cell.angle_gamma   90.00
#
_symmetry.space_group_name_H-M   'P 1'
#
loop_
_entity.id
_entity.type
_entity.pdbx_description
1 polymer ?
#
loop_
_entity_poly.entity_id
_entity_poly.type
_entity_poly.pdbx_seq_one_letter_code
_entity_poly.pdbx_strand_id
1 'polypeptide(L)'
;MRKIIFLISILITVSCTDTENDNDISTVSDEVAIIENISSHSIIQPGAPGEDSKTLDPLEATNIAGTSYVQADVDFLQGMIVHHQQAILMSELSAERTNNQTILDLADRIDISQEDEIDFMENWLESRGENKNLSSHEQMQEHKHMKMAGMASSEELKELRASKSTSFDKLFLQLMINHHDGALEMVKTLKEFPGNSFDSSLDEFISELINDQGVEIERMNGILVNLSDDPRSNLEPGLYDAGESIQNLKLVTSLKKPIGFFDPENPEGKGIK
;
A
#
# COMPACT_ATOMS: atom_id res chain seq x y z
N MET A 1 29.22 -3.25 -49.96
CA MET A 1 30.16 -2.22 -49.47
C MET A 1 30.55 -2.57 -48.04
N ARG A 2 31.85 -2.73 -47.82
CA ARG A 2 32.47 -3.31 -46.63
C ARG A 2 32.34 -2.40 -45.42
N LYS A 3 31.85 -2.93 -44.28
CA LYS A 3 31.92 -2.29 -42.96
C LYS A 3 33.28 -2.64 -42.34
N ILE A 4 34.05 -1.61 -42.02
CA ILE A 4 35.33 -1.70 -41.31
C ILE A 4 35.02 -1.54 -39.82
N ILE A 5 35.36 -2.57 -39.04
CA ILE A 5 35.28 -2.56 -37.58
C ILE A 5 36.69 -2.19 -37.07
N PHE A 6 36.81 -1.06 -36.36
CA PHE A 6 38.04 -0.71 -35.64
C PHE A 6 37.99 -1.30 -34.23
N LEU A 7 38.86 -2.24 -33.97
CA LEU A 7 39.18 -2.75 -32.64
C LEU A 7 40.33 -1.92 -32.08
N ILE A 8 40.06 -1.17 -31.02
CA ILE A 8 41.10 -0.49 -30.23
C ILE A 8 41.43 -1.38 -29.05
N SER A 9 42.60 -2.03 -29.10
CA SER A 9 43.19 -2.72 -27.95
C SER A 9 43.94 -1.74 -27.08
N ILE A 10 43.50 -1.51 -25.86
CA ILE A 10 44.25 -0.79 -24.84
C ILE A 10 45.02 -1.83 -24.01
N LEU A 11 46.34 -1.81 -24.15
CA LEU A 11 47.29 -2.57 -23.35
C LEU A 11 47.56 -1.79 -22.07
N ILE A 12 47.12 -2.28 -20.92
CA ILE A 12 47.53 -1.75 -19.63
C ILE A 12 48.64 -2.61 -19.07
N THR A 13 49.85 -2.08 -19.03
CA THR A 13 50.99 -2.69 -18.37
C THR A 13 50.88 -2.38 -16.87
N VAL A 14 50.70 -3.44 -16.09
CA VAL A 14 50.85 -3.37 -14.61
C VAL A 14 52.34 -3.55 -14.29
N SER A 15 52.95 -2.53 -13.71
CA SER A 15 54.29 -2.60 -13.14
C SER A 15 54.17 -3.05 -11.69
N CYS A 16 54.71 -4.22 -11.37
CA CYS A 16 54.90 -4.67 -10.00
C CYS A 16 56.09 -3.89 -9.40
N THR A 17 55.90 -3.26 -8.30
CA THR A 17 56.99 -2.91 -7.35
C THR A 17 56.64 -3.60 -6.03
N ASP A 18 57.51 -4.60 -5.70
CA ASP A 18 57.53 -5.23 -4.39
C ASP A 18 57.99 -4.17 -3.34
N THR A 19 57.18 -3.96 -2.35
CA THR A 19 57.60 -3.49 -1.06
C THR A 19 56.90 -4.30 0.02
N GLU A 20 57.72 -5.19 0.60
CA GLU A 20 57.38 -5.87 1.86
C GLU A 20 57.02 -4.80 2.92
N ASN A 21 55.87 -4.94 3.50
CA ASN A 21 55.58 -4.36 4.82
C ASN A 21 54.70 -5.33 5.57
N ASP A 22 55.32 -6.08 6.47
CA ASP A 22 54.66 -6.77 7.56
C ASP A 22 53.90 -5.73 8.38
N ASN A 23 52.59 -5.88 8.45
CA ASN A 23 51.69 -5.60 9.57
C ASN A 23 50.26 -5.53 9.04
N ASP A 24 49.45 -6.50 9.35
CA ASP A 24 48.18 -6.42 10.07
C ASP A 24 47.33 -7.66 9.91
N ILE A 25 47.65 -8.63 10.74
CA ILE A 25 46.68 -9.68 11.10
C ILE A 25 46.11 -9.27 12.48
N SER A 26 45.46 -8.09 12.55
CA SER A 26 44.76 -7.68 13.77
C SER A 26 43.32 -7.27 13.56
N THR A 27 42.86 -7.10 12.30
CA THR A 27 41.48 -6.62 12.05
C THR A 27 40.42 -7.72 12.04
N VAL A 28 40.81 -8.98 11.77
CA VAL A 28 39.84 -10.10 11.77
C VAL A 28 39.51 -10.59 13.19
N SER A 29 40.45 -10.43 14.13
CA SER A 29 40.21 -10.79 15.53
C SER A 29 39.33 -9.80 16.26
N ASP A 30 39.32 -8.53 15.87
CA ASP A 30 38.51 -7.51 16.51
C ASP A 30 37.04 -7.53 16.07
N GLU A 31 36.73 -7.87 14.80
CA GLU A 31 35.36 -8.09 14.35
C GLU A 31 34.72 -9.35 14.95
N VAL A 32 35.47 -10.44 15.08
CA VAL A 32 34.97 -11.66 15.74
C VAL A 32 34.76 -11.41 17.24
N ALA A 33 35.65 -10.65 17.89
CA ALA A 33 35.49 -10.27 19.29
C ALA A 33 34.30 -9.33 19.54
N ILE A 34 33.93 -8.48 18.54
CA ILE A 34 32.75 -7.63 18.62
C ILE A 34 31.46 -8.47 18.48
N ILE A 35 31.44 -9.48 17.59
CA ILE A 35 30.29 -10.36 17.43
C ILE A 35 30.09 -11.26 18.67
N GLU A 36 31.17 -11.77 19.25
CA GLU A 36 31.09 -12.55 20.52
C GLU A 36 30.66 -11.66 21.70
N ASN A 37 30.99 -10.36 21.69
CA ASN A 37 30.60 -9.45 22.77
C ASN A 37 29.16 -8.96 22.64
N ILE A 38 28.56 -8.98 21.44
CA ILE A 38 27.12 -8.71 21.22
C ILE A 38 26.25 -9.86 21.75
N SER A 39 26.75 -11.08 21.70
CA SER A 39 26.03 -12.27 22.22
C SER A 39 26.04 -12.42 23.73
N SER A 40 26.76 -11.58 24.49
CA SER A 40 26.95 -11.69 25.95
C SER A 40 26.05 -10.75 26.78
N HIS A 41 25.19 -9.94 26.14
CA HIS A 41 24.26 -9.13 26.91
C HIS A 41 23.07 -9.96 27.32
N SER A 42 23.03 -10.37 28.60
CA SER A 42 21.87 -11.05 29.16
C SER A 42 20.71 -10.06 29.31
N ILE A 43 19.57 -10.44 28.76
CA ILE A 43 18.30 -9.71 28.93
C ILE A 43 17.74 -10.16 30.29
N ILE A 44 17.48 -9.19 31.18
CA ILE A 44 16.96 -9.48 32.52
C ILE A 44 15.49 -9.05 32.56
N GLN A 45 14.61 -10.04 32.83
CA GLN A 45 13.22 -9.78 33.16
C GLN A 45 13.14 -9.53 34.67
N PRO A 46 12.69 -8.35 35.13
CA PRO A 46 12.44 -8.09 36.53
C PRO A 46 11.36 -9.02 37.08
N GLY A 47 11.57 -9.61 38.24
CA GLY A 47 10.52 -10.34 38.97
C GLY A 47 9.45 -9.42 39.54
N ALA A 48 8.28 -9.97 39.85
CA ALA A 48 7.25 -9.25 40.61
C ALA A 48 7.78 -8.89 42.01
N PRO A 49 7.17 -7.95 42.74
CA PRO A 49 7.61 -7.59 44.08
C PRO A 49 7.71 -8.81 44.99
N GLY A 50 8.93 -9.19 45.39
CA GLY A 50 9.23 -10.36 46.20
C GLY A 50 9.68 -11.60 45.40
N GLU A 51 9.79 -11.52 44.07
CA GLU A 51 10.32 -12.57 43.19
C GLU A 51 11.69 -12.20 42.63
N ASP A 52 12.52 -13.21 42.36
CA ASP A 52 13.83 -13.02 41.74
C ASP A 52 13.69 -12.71 40.23
N SER A 53 14.61 -11.88 39.70
CA SER A 53 14.73 -11.59 38.27
C SER A 53 15.20 -12.83 37.51
N LYS A 54 14.70 -13.01 36.28
CA LYS A 54 15.12 -14.07 35.34
C LYS A 54 16.03 -13.52 34.25
N THR A 55 17.08 -14.27 33.93
CA THR A 55 17.86 -14.05 32.72
C THR A 55 17.19 -14.80 31.57
N LEU A 56 16.92 -14.07 30.48
CA LEU A 56 16.28 -14.58 29.27
C LEU A 56 17.28 -14.65 28.14
N ASP A 57 17.11 -15.60 27.25
CA ASP A 57 17.71 -15.51 25.93
C ASP A 57 16.93 -14.50 25.02
N PRO A 58 17.52 -14.05 23.91
CA PRO A 58 16.87 -13.08 23.02
C PRO A 58 15.52 -13.55 22.47
N LEU A 59 15.36 -14.86 22.19
CA LEU A 59 14.12 -15.43 21.68
C LEU A 59 13.03 -15.48 22.76
N GLU A 60 13.39 -15.88 23.98
CA GLU A 60 12.46 -15.81 25.11
C GLU A 60 12.02 -14.39 25.42
N ALA A 61 12.94 -13.42 25.35
CA ALA A 61 12.62 -12.01 25.54
C ALA A 61 11.63 -11.48 24.49
N THR A 62 11.78 -11.88 23.25
CA THR A 62 10.86 -11.52 22.15
C THR A 62 9.45 -12.08 22.42
N ASN A 63 9.34 -13.33 22.86
CA ASN A 63 8.06 -13.96 23.20
C ASN A 63 7.35 -13.27 24.38
N ILE A 64 8.12 -12.82 25.38
CA ILE A 64 7.56 -12.13 26.56
C ILE A 64 7.13 -10.68 26.20
N ALA A 65 7.82 -10.04 25.28
CA ALA A 65 7.46 -8.70 24.81
C ALA A 65 6.12 -8.65 24.06
N GLY A 66 5.53 -9.81 23.76
CA GLY A 66 4.27 -9.88 23.00
C GLY A 66 4.37 -9.39 21.56
N THR A 67 5.60 -9.42 21.01
CA THR A 67 5.87 -9.05 19.61
C THR A 67 5.66 -10.22 18.65
N SER A 68 5.02 -11.30 19.12
CA SER A 68 4.66 -12.44 18.29
C SER A 68 3.39 -12.14 17.49
N TYR A 69 3.34 -12.69 16.29
CA TYR A 69 2.14 -12.66 15.45
C TYR A 69 1.15 -13.76 15.87
N VAL A 70 -0.09 -13.65 15.40
CA VAL A 70 -1.16 -14.64 15.57
C VAL A 70 -1.59 -15.22 14.23
N GLN A 71 -2.34 -16.34 14.25
CA GLN A 71 -2.83 -16.96 13.01
C GLN A 71 -3.66 -15.99 12.15
N ALA A 72 -4.41 -15.09 12.77
CA ALA A 72 -5.17 -14.07 12.05
C ALA A 72 -4.29 -13.14 11.20
N ASP A 73 -3.05 -12.87 11.62
CA ASP A 73 -2.08 -12.09 10.84
C ASP A 73 -1.62 -12.87 9.60
N VAL A 74 -1.35 -14.17 9.75
CA VAL A 74 -0.99 -15.08 8.66
C VAL A 74 -2.12 -15.17 7.64
N ASP A 75 -3.36 -15.42 8.11
CA ASP A 75 -4.54 -15.54 7.28
C ASP A 75 -4.83 -14.25 6.51
N PHE A 76 -4.64 -13.09 7.17
CA PHE A 76 -4.77 -11.78 6.56
C PHE A 76 -3.77 -11.59 5.42
N LEU A 77 -2.49 -11.85 5.64
CA LEU A 77 -1.45 -11.68 4.63
C LEU A 77 -1.66 -12.61 3.44
N GLN A 78 -1.96 -13.89 3.69
CA GLN A 78 -2.27 -14.85 2.63
C GLN A 78 -3.50 -14.42 1.80
N GLY A 79 -4.53 -13.91 2.44
CA GLY A 79 -5.72 -13.38 1.77
C GLY A 79 -5.40 -12.11 0.97
N MET A 80 -4.61 -11.21 1.54
CA MET A 80 -4.26 -9.95 0.91
C MET A 80 -3.35 -10.14 -0.31
N ILE A 81 -2.46 -11.13 -0.32
CA ILE A 81 -1.68 -11.51 -1.51
C ILE A 81 -2.61 -11.86 -2.68
N VAL A 82 -3.62 -12.71 -2.45
CA VAL A 82 -4.59 -13.08 -3.49
C VAL A 82 -5.43 -11.88 -3.92
N HIS A 83 -5.76 -11.02 -2.98
CA HIS A 83 -6.49 -9.78 -3.23
C HIS A 83 -5.66 -8.86 -4.16
N HIS A 84 -4.41 -8.59 -3.86
CA HIS A 84 -3.51 -7.74 -4.65
C HIS A 84 -3.24 -8.30 -6.06
N GLN A 85 -3.10 -9.62 -6.19
CA GLN A 85 -2.98 -10.27 -7.50
C GLN A 85 -4.16 -9.96 -8.43
N GLN A 86 -5.36 -9.73 -7.89
CA GLN A 86 -6.50 -9.32 -8.73
C GLN A 86 -6.38 -7.85 -9.18
N ALA A 87 -5.84 -6.96 -8.35
CA ALA A 87 -5.58 -5.57 -8.74
C ALA A 87 -4.58 -5.51 -9.91
N ILE A 88 -3.48 -6.24 -9.81
CA ILE A 88 -2.48 -6.38 -10.89
C ILE A 88 -3.15 -6.88 -12.18
N LEU A 89 -3.93 -7.95 -12.09
CA LEU A 89 -4.66 -8.49 -13.25
C LEU A 89 -5.59 -7.46 -13.89
N MET A 90 -6.25 -6.60 -13.12
CA MET A 90 -7.09 -5.53 -13.66
C MET A 90 -6.27 -4.40 -14.28
N SER A 91 -5.13 -4.04 -13.66
CA SER A 91 -4.22 -3.00 -14.15
C SER A 91 -3.57 -3.37 -15.48
N GLU A 92 -3.10 -4.60 -15.63
CA GLU A 92 -2.51 -5.13 -16.88
C GLU A 92 -3.44 -5.01 -18.10
N LEU A 93 -4.76 -5.06 -17.89
CA LEU A 93 -5.72 -4.90 -18.99
C LEU A 93 -5.69 -3.50 -19.61
N SER A 94 -5.24 -2.48 -18.88
CA SER A 94 -5.27 -1.08 -19.31
C SER A 94 -4.53 -0.85 -20.62
N ALA A 95 -3.35 -1.44 -20.79
CA ALA A 95 -2.46 -1.25 -21.92
C ALA A 95 -3.13 -1.57 -23.28
N GLU A 96 -4.08 -2.52 -23.30
CA GLU A 96 -4.78 -2.93 -24.52
C GLU A 96 -6.21 -2.35 -24.64
N ARG A 97 -6.71 -1.67 -23.61
CA ARG A 97 -8.13 -1.29 -23.49
C ARG A 97 -8.35 0.21 -23.55
N THR A 98 -7.35 1.01 -23.19
CA THR A 98 -7.44 2.46 -23.23
C THR A 98 -6.21 3.11 -23.85
N ASN A 99 -6.35 4.35 -24.29
CA ASN A 99 -5.27 5.26 -24.66
C ASN A 99 -5.29 6.53 -23.80
N ASN A 100 -6.06 6.51 -22.72
CA ASN A 100 -6.10 7.59 -21.76
C ASN A 100 -4.85 7.53 -20.87
N GLN A 101 -3.91 8.46 -21.07
CA GLN A 101 -2.62 8.45 -20.38
C GLN A 101 -2.79 8.50 -18.86
N THR A 102 -3.79 9.22 -18.35
CA THR A 102 -4.06 9.29 -16.91
C THR A 102 -4.41 7.91 -16.30
N ILE A 103 -5.16 7.10 -17.06
CA ILE A 103 -5.52 5.73 -16.64
C ILE A 103 -4.31 4.81 -16.76
N LEU A 104 -3.52 4.91 -17.82
CA LEU A 104 -2.29 4.13 -18.00
C LEU A 104 -1.29 4.41 -16.85
N ASP A 105 -1.03 5.70 -16.57
CA ASP A 105 -0.12 6.10 -15.49
C ASP A 105 -0.64 5.68 -14.09
N LEU A 106 -1.95 5.63 -13.90
CA LEU A 106 -2.56 5.13 -12.68
C LEU A 106 -2.38 3.62 -12.56
N ALA A 107 -2.69 2.88 -13.62
CA ALA A 107 -2.60 1.43 -13.65
C ALA A 107 -1.15 0.95 -13.41
N ASP A 108 -0.17 1.58 -14.08
CA ASP A 108 1.26 1.29 -13.87
C ASP A 108 1.69 1.53 -12.42
N ARG A 109 1.17 2.57 -11.78
CA ARG A 109 1.49 2.88 -10.37
C ARG A 109 0.88 1.85 -9.42
N ILE A 110 -0.39 1.48 -9.65
CA ILE A 110 -1.06 0.45 -8.85
C ILE A 110 -0.32 -0.88 -9.01
N ASP A 111 0.08 -1.24 -10.22
CA ASP A 111 0.81 -2.46 -10.52
C ASP A 111 2.10 -2.56 -9.69
N ILE A 112 2.94 -1.52 -9.74
CA ILE A 112 4.20 -1.44 -8.98
C ILE A 112 3.94 -1.48 -7.46
N SER A 113 2.99 -0.69 -6.95
CA SER A 113 2.69 -0.65 -5.52
C SER A 113 2.20 -1.99 -5.01
N GLN A 114 1.30 -2.65 -5.76
CA GLN A 114 0.73 -3.93 -5.37
C GLN A 114 1.76 -5.08 -5.45
N GLU A 115 2.72 -5.03 -6.40
CA GLU A 115 3.85 -5.96 -6.45
C GLU A 115 4.76 -5.80 -5.22
N ASP A 116 5.15 -4.57 -4.87
CA ASP A 116 5.98 -4.29 -3.70
C ASP A 116 5.32 -4.75 -2.39
N GLU A 117 4.00 -4.55 -2.26
CA GLU A 117 3.22 -5.00 -1.11
C GLU A 117 3.12 -6.54 -1.05
N ILE A 118 2.95 -7.22 -2.19
CA ILE A 118 3.01 -8.69 -2.26
C ILE A 118 4.38 -9.19 -1.82
N ASP A 119 5.45 -8.60 -2.32
CA ASP A 119 6.83 -8.98 -1.96
C ASP A 119 7.06 -8.83 -0.45
N PHE A 120 6.59 -7.75 0.17
CA PHE A 120 6.64 -7.60 1.62
C PHE A 120 5.91 -8.73 2.33
N MET A 121 4.66 -9.00 1.95
CA MET A 121 3.81 -10.02 2.59
C MET A 121 4.42 -11.43 2.47
N GLU A 122 4.91 -11.77 1.29
CA GLU A 122 5.58 -13.05 1.05
C GLU A 122 6.86 -13.19 1.88
N ASN A 123 7.70 -12.16 1.92
CA ASN A 123 8.93 -12.16 2.73
C ASN A 123 8.63 -12.23 4.22
N TRP A 124 7.59 -11.55 4.68
CA TRP A 124 7.15 -11.61 6.08
C TRP A 124 6.73 -13.03 6.47
N LEU A 125 5.91 -13.70 5.65
CA LEU A 125 5.48 -15.08 5.86
C LEU A 125 6.67 -16.06 5.83
N GLU A 126 7.52 -15.96 4.80
CA GLU A 126 8.68 -16.84 4.63
C GLU A 126 9.67 -16.75 5.80
N SER A 127 9.96 -15.53 6.28
CA SER A 127 10.89 -15.30 7.39
C SER A 127 10.41 -15.92 8.71
N ARG A 128 9.12 -16.21 8.80
CA ARG A 128 8.47 -16.85 9.98
C ARG A 128 8.16 -18.33 9.77
N GLY A 129 8.54 -18.87 8.60
CA GLY A 129 8.28 -20.28 8.23
C GLY A 129 6.82 -20.56 7.88
N GLU A 130 6.03 -19.51 7.62
CA GLU A 130 4.63 -19.61 7.23
C GLU A 130 4.48 -19.84 5.72
N ASN A 131 3.39 -20.49 5.33
CA ASN A 131 3.09 -20.74 3.92
C ASN A 131 2.61 -19.44 3.25
N LYS A 132 3.15 -19.12 2.07
CA LYS A 132 2.72 -17.96 1.26
C LYS A 132 1.36 -18.16 0.60
N ASN A 133 0.97 -19.39 0.35
CA ASN A 133 -0.27 -19.71 -0.35
C ASN A 133 -1.38 -20.04 0.65
N LEU A 134 -2.57 -19.53 0.38
CA LEU A 134 -3.78 -20.09 0.98
C LEU A 134 -3.81 -21.59 0.66
N SER A 135 -3.52 -22.41 1.64
CA SER A 135 -3.51 -23.84 1.46
C SER A 135 -4.94 -24.31 1.18
N SER A 136 -5.08 -25.06 0.09
CA SER A 136 -6.20 -25.84 -0.41
C SER A 136 -7.62 -25.64 0.18
N HIS A 137 -8.62 -25.95 -0.64
CA HIS A 137 -10.06 -25.83 -0.45
C HIS A 137 -10.63 -26.16 0.95
N GLU A 138 -9.93 -26.93 1.77
CA GLU A 138 -10.35 -27.25 3.14
C GLU A 138 -10.04 -26.12 4.12
N GLN A 139 -8.94 -25.42 3.96
CA GLN A 139 -8.58 -24.25 4.78
C GLN A 139 -9.39 -23.00 4.40
N MET A 140 -9.80 -22.83 3.13
CA MET A 140 -10.77 -21.80 2.76
C MET A 140 -12.11 -21.93 3.51
N GLN A 141 -12.46 -23.12 4.02
CA GLN A 141 -13.66 -23.31 4.84
C GLN A 141 -13.42 -23.05 6.33
N GLU A 142 -12.20 -23.23 6.80
CA GLU A 142 -11.81 -22.93 8.19
C GLU A 142 -11.53 -21.45 8.40
N HIS A 143 -10.96 -20.77 7.37
CA HIS A 143 -10.73 -19.30 7.33
C HIS A 143 -12.01 -18.49 7.00
N LYS A 144 -13.16 -18.99 7.42
CA LYS A 144 -14.50 -18.41 7.21
C LYS A 144 -14.67 -16.98 7.76
N HIS A 145 -13.65 -16.47 8.44
CA HIS A 145 -13.66 -15.17 9.10
C HIS A 145 -13.06 -14.03 8.27
N MET A 146 -12.19 -14.35 7.29
CA MET A 146 -11.60 -13.32 6.42
C MET A 146 -12.25 -13.38 5.04
N LYS A 147 -13.42 -12.76 4.90
CA LYS A 147 -14.03 -12.55 3.58
C LYS A 147 -13.14 -11.57 2.82
N MET A 148 -12.65 -11.97 1.64
CA MET A 148 -11.97 -11.05 0.72
C MET A 148 -13.00 -10.06 0.15
N ALA A 149 -13.18 -8.96 0.86
CA ALA A 149 -14.12 -7.92 0.48
C ALA A 149 -13.63 -7.19 -0.77
N GLY A 150 -14.52 -6.62 -1.56
CA GLY A 150 -14.17 -5.76 -2.68
C GLY A 150 -13.66 -6.47 -3.94
N MET A 151 -13.44 -7.79 -3.89
CA MET A 151 -13.00 -8.55 -5.08
C MET A 151 -14.02 -8.44 -6.22
N ALA A 152 -13.53 -8.14 -7.41
CA ALA A 152 -14.34 -8.19 -8.61
C ALA A 152 -14.75 -9.63 -8.93
N SER A 153 -16.03 -9.83 -9.26
CA SER A 153 -16.57 -11.12 -9.66
C SER A 153 -16.06 -11.54 -11.05
N SER A 154 -16.21 -12.82 -11.37
CA SER A 154 -15.86 -13.35 -12.69
C SER A 154 -16.60 -12.64 -13.83
N GLU A 155 -17.86 -12.25 -13.59
CA GLU A 155 -18.70 -11.51 -14.53
C GLU A 155 -18.19 -10.09 -14.75
N GLU A 156 -17.84 -9.37 -13.68
CA GLU A 156 -17.26 -8.03 -13.73
C GLU A 156 -15.89 -8.03 -14.43
N LEU A 157 -15.02 -8.98 -14.12
CA LEU A 157 -13.75 -9.16 -14.83
C LEU A 157 -13.94 -9.46 -16.32
N LYS A 158 -14.96 -10.23 -16.67
CA LYS A 158 -15.31 -10.50 -18.06
C LYS A 158 -15.80 -9.24 -18.77
N GLU A 159 -16.62 -8.43 -18.11
CA GLU A 159 -17.09 -7.15 -18.63
C GLU A 159 -15.91 -6.18 -18.80
N LEU A 160 -15.03 -6.09 -17.81
CA LEU A 160 -13.83 -5.26 -17.89
C LEU A 160 -12.95 -5.64 -19.08
N ARG A 161 -12.71 -6.94 -19.30
CA ARG A 161 -11.94 -7.44 -20.45
C ARG A 161 -12.62 -7.14 -21.80
N ALA A 162 -13.94 -7.03 -21.83
CA ALA A 162 -14.70 -6.75 -23.05
C ALA A 162 -14.80 -5.24 -23.34
N SER A 163 -14.69 -4.40 -22.31
CA SER A 163 -14.81 -2.95 -22.42
C SER A 163 -13.57 -2.30 -23.06
N LYS A 164 -13.73 -1.08 -23.62
CA LYS A 164 -12.64 -0.29 -24.23
C LYS A 164 -12.86 1.20 -24.05
N SER A 165 -11.77 1.95 -24.13
CA SER A 165 -11.77 3.42 -24.06
C SER A 165 -12.49 3.93 -22.80
N THR A 166 -13.26 4.98 -22.86
CA THR A 166 -13.95 5.58 -21.70
C THR A 166 -14.83 4.60 -20.92
N SER A 167 -15.41 3.58 -21.58
CA SER A 167 -16.18 2.54 -20.88
C SER A 167 -15.28 1.65 -20.02
N PHE A 168 -14.10 1.31 -20.55
CA PHE A 168 -13.08 0.61 -19.77
C PHE A 168 -12.61 1.50 -18.61
N ASP A 169 -12.27 2.75 -18.88
CA ASP A 169 -11.75 3.68 -17.87
C ASP A 169 -12.70 3.81 -16.68
N LYS A 170 -13.99 4.01 -16.95
CA LYS A 170 -15.02 4.13 -15.90
C LYS A 170 -15.17 2.83 -15.10
N LEU A 171 -15.26 1.69 -15.78
CA LEU A 171 -15.44 0.39 -15.12
C LEU A 171 -14.19 -0.01 -14.32
N PHE A 172 -12.99 0.19 -14.88
CA PHE A 172 -11.71 -0.03 -14.19
C PHE A 172 -11.63 0.74 -12.88
N LEU A 173 -11.91 2.04 -12.93
CA LEU A 173 -11.89 2.89 -11.74
C LEU A 173 -12.93 2.43 -10.69
N GLN A 174 -14.14 2.10 -11.11
CA GLN A 174 -15.19 1.65 -10.18
C GLN A 174 -14.81 0.32 -9.50
N LEU A 175 -14.31 -0.65 -10.27
CA LEU A 175 -13.88 -1.93 -9.72
C LEU A 175 -12.66 -1.78 -8.82
N MET A 176 -11.69 -0.95 -9.22
CA MET A 176 -10.49 -0.74 -8.43
C MET A 176 -10.77 0.03 -7.14
N ILE A 177 -11.66 1.02 -7.14
CA ILE A 177 -12.12 1.70 -5.91
C ILE A 177 -12.78 0.69 -4.96
N ASN A 178 -13.70 -0.14 -5.45
CA ASN A 178 -14.34 -1.17 -4.63
C ASN A 178 -13.33 -2.19 -4.08
N HIS A 179 -12.32 -2.52 -4.89
CA HIS A 179 -11.24 -3.42 -4.51
C HIS A 179 -10.41 -2.83 -3.36
N HIS A 180 -9.99 -1.58 -3.46
CA HIS A 180 -9.24 -0.87 -2.42
C HIS A 180 -10.05 -0.68 -1.14
N ASP A 181 -11.32 -0.31 -1.24
CA ASP A 181 -12.24 -0.28 -0.09
C ASP A 181 -12.34 -1.65 0.59
N GLY A 182 -12.30 -2.72 -0.22
CA GLY A 182 -12.26 -4.10 0.28
C GLY A 182 -11.01 -4.42 1.09
N ALA A 183 -9.84 -3.95 0.66
CA ALA A 183 -8.60 -4.10 1.42
C ALA A 183 -8.68 -3.41 2.79
N LEU A 184 -9.24 -2.20 2.84
CA LEU A 184 -9.47 -1.47 4.10
C LEU A 184 -10.45 -2.21 5.03
N GLU A 185 -11.49 -2.84 4.49
CA GLU A 185 -12.41 -3.68 5.29
C GLU A 185 -11.75 -4.96 5.79
N MET A 186 -10.83 -5.55 5.02
CA MET A 186 -10.02 -6.69 5.48
C MET A 186 -9.11 -6.29 6.65
N VAL A 187 -8.44 -5.13 6.58
CA VAL A 187 -7.66 -4.59 7.69
C VAL A 187 -8.53 -4.35 8.92
N LYS A 188 -9.69 -3.77 8.75
CA LYS A 188 -10.63 -3.55 9.85
C LYS A 188 -11.05 -4.86 10.51
N THR A 189 -11.31 -5.89 9.70
CA THR A 189 -11.64 -7.24 10.20
C THR A 189 -10.46 -7.83 10.98
N LEU A 190 -9.22 -7.71 10.47
CA LEU A 190 -8.03 -8.15 11.19
C LEU A 190 -7.95 -7.50 12.57
N LYS A 191 -8.19 -6.19 12.65
CA LYS A 191 -8.10 -5.44 13.91
C LYS A 191 -9.16 -5.83 14.97
N GLU A 192 -10.15 -6.62 14.62
CA GLU A 192 -11.11 -7.20 15.57
C GLU A 192 -10.55 -8.43 16.32
N PHE A 193 -9.47 -9.05 15.82
CA PHE A 193 -8.87 -10.22 16.47
C PHE A 193 -7.91 -9.80 17.58
N PRO A 194 -8.03 -10.37 18.79
CA PRO A 194 -7.09 -10.08 19.87
C PRO A 194 -5.68 -10.54 19.53
N GLY A 195 -4.69 -9.68 19.77
CA GLY A 195 -3.28 -10.00 19.55
C GLY A 195 -2.79 -9.83 18.12
N ASN A 196 -3.63 -9.31 17.20
CA ASN A 196 -3.23 -8.98 15.84
C ASN A 196 -2.20 -7.84 15.83
N SER A 197 -1.38 -7.81 14.79
CA SER A 197 -0.47 -6.69 14.48
C SER A 197 0.49 -6.32 15.65
N PHE A 198 0.82 -7.24 16.54
CA PHE A 198 1.84 -6.99 17.57
C PHE A 198 3.28 -7.07 17.01
N ASP A 199 3.46 -7.70 15.87
CA ASP A 199 4.70 -7.64 15.11
C ASP A 199 4.88 -6.23 14.54
N SER A 200 5.98 -5.56 14.87
CA SER A 200 6.17 -4.15 14.52
C SER A 200 6.28 -3.91 13.02
N SER A 201 6.86 -4.86 12.26
CA SER A 201 6.96 -4.73 10.82
C SER A 201 5.61 -4.91 10.13
N LEU A 202 4.75 -5.77 10.70
CA LEU A 202 3.38 -5.93 10.22
C LEU A 202 2.50 -4.72 10.55
N ASP A 203 2.63 -4.14 11.74
CA ASP A 203 1.86 -2.94 12.13
C ASP A 203 2.23 -1.72 11.26
N GLU A 204 3.53 -1.55 10.96
CA GLU A 204 4.01 -0.54 10.02
C GLU A 204 3.42 -0.75 8.63
N PHE A 205 3.55 -1.95 8.07
CA PHE A 205 2.97 -2.32 6.77
C PHE A 205 1.46 -2.05 6.70
N ILE A 206 0.69 -2.47 7.72
CA ILE A 206 -0.76 -2.23 7.75
C ILE A 206 -1.07 -0.73 7.78
N SER A 207 -0.26 0.05 8.47
CA SER A 207 -0.44 1.52 8.53
C SER A 207 -0.15 2.18 7.19
N GLU A 208 0.90 1.74 6.49
CA GLU A 208 1.23 2.18 5.13
C GLU A 208 0.13 1.77 4.14
N LEU A 209 -0.29 0.52 4.17
CA LEU A 209 -1.37 0.00 3.33
C LEU A 209 -2.66 0.81 3.48
N ILE A 210 -3.07 1.15 4.71
CA ILE A 210 -4.26 1.99 4.94
C ILE A 210 -4.11 3.36 4.27
N ASN A 211 -2.94 3.98 4.42
CA ASN A 211 -2.67 5.29 3.85
C ASN A 211 -2.66 5.25 2.32
N ASP A 212 -1.96 4.30 1.74
CA ASP A 212 -1.77 4.19 0.30
C ASP A 212 -3.07 3.83 -0.42
N GLN A 213 -3.80 2.84 0.08
CA GLN A 213 -5.12 2.50 -0.43
C GLN A 213 -6.09 3.70 -0.36
N GLY A 214 -6.08 4.46 0.75
CA GLY A 214 -6.89 5.65 0.92
C GLY A 214 -6.56 6.75 -0.10
N VAL A 215 -5.29 7.05 -0.30
CA VAL A 215 -4.83 8.04 -1.28
C VAL A 215 -5.17 7.62 -2.71
N GLU A 216 -5.06 6.33 -3.03
CA GLU A 216 -5.42 5.82 -4.35
C GLU A 216 -6.91 5.89 -4.61
N ILE A 217 -7.76 5.58 -3.63
CA ILE A 217 -9.21 5.76 -3.72
C ILE A 217 -9.57 7.22 -4.02
N GLU A 218 -8.99 8.18 -3.30
CA GLU A 218 -9.24 9.61 -3.54
C GLU A 218 -8.83 10.02 -4.97
N ARG A 219 -7.67 9.56 -5.44
CA ARG A 219 -7.18 9.82 -6.78
C ARG A 219 -8.10 9.23 -7.85
N MET A 220 -8.50 7.97 -7.68
CA MET A 220 -9.42 7.30 -8.60
C MET A 220 -10.79 7.98 -8.65
N ASN A 221 -11.33 8.39 -7.52
CA ASN A 221 -12.57 9.16 -7.46
C ASN A 221 -12.45 10.49 -8.19
N GLY A 222 -11.33 11.21 -8.04
CA GLY A 222 -11.07 12.45 -8.77
C GLY A 222 -11.05 12.25 -10.29
N ILE A 223 -10.43 11.17 -10.77
CA ILE A 223 -10.40 10.83 -12.19
C ILE A 223 -11.82 10.44 -12.67
N LEU A 224 -12.54 9.63 -11.91
CA LEU A 224 -13.89 9.17 -12.25
C LEU A 224 -14.88 10.33 -12.37
N VAL A 225 -14.78 11.33 -11.49
CA VAL A 225 -15.58 12.57 -11.58
C VAL A 225 -15.31 13.30 -12.89
N ASN A 226 -14.04 13.40 -13.32
CA ASN A 226 -13.68 14.05 -14.58
C ASN A 226 -14.16 13.29 -15.83
N LEU A 227 -14.36 11.98 -15.72
CA LEU A 227 -14.95 11.14 -16.77
C LEU A 227 -16.49 11.13 -16.75
N SER A 228 -17.11 11.82 -15.82
CA SER A 228 -18.56 11.87 -15.67
C SER A 228 -19.17 12.74 -16.77
N ASP A 229 -20.26 12.24 -17.37
CA ASP A 229 -21.10 13.02 -18.29
C ASP A 229 -22.15 13.86 -17.51
N ASP A 230 -22.16 13.79 -16.19
CA ASP A 230 -23.04 14.57 -15.34
C ASP A 230 -22.58 16.05 -15.34
N PRO A 231 -23.41 16.99 -15.83
CA PRO A 231 -23.02 18.39 -15.89
C PRO A 231 -22.77 19.02 -14.50
N ARG A 232 -23.06 18.30 -13.40
CA ARG A 232 -22.76 18.73 -12.04
C ARG A 232 -21.37 18.35 -11.55
N SER A 233 -20.70 17.41 -12.22
CA SER A 233 -19.42 16.87 -11.78
C SER A 233 -18.29 17.92 -11.77
N ASN A 234 -18.37 18.94 -12.64
CA ASN A 234 -17.34 19.97 -12.81
C ASN A 234 -17.84 21.35 -12.38
N LEU A 235 -18.79 21.44 -11.43
CA LEU A 235 -19.26 22.70 -10.91
C LEU A 235 -18.21 23.31 -9.97
N GLU A 236 -17.77 24.52 -10.31
CA GLU A 236 -16.83 25.27 -9.48
C GLU A 236 -17.54 25.85 -8.24
N PRO A 237 -16.94 25.72 -7.03
CA PRO A 237 -17.46 26.34 -5.83
C PRO A 237 -17.28 27.86 -5.90
N GLY A 238 -18.26 28.61 -5.41
CA GLY A 238 -18.16 30.06 -5.38
C GLY A 238 -19.25 30.69 -4.54
N LEU A 239 -18.95 31.78 -3.84
CA LEU A 239 -19.92 32.48 -3.00
C LEU A 239 -20.98 33.23 -3.84
N TYR A 240 -20.58 33.77 -5.00
CA TYR A 240 -21.41 34.55 -5.91
C TYR A 240 -21.33 34.10 -7.36
N ASP A 241 -20.38 33.26 -7.68
CA ASP A 241 -19.96 32.80 -9.00
C ASP A 241 -19.83 31.28 -9.09
N ALA A 242 -20.46 30.55 -8.15
CA ALA A 242 -20.50 29.09 -8.20
C ALA A 242 -21.06 28.62 -9.55
N GLY A 243 -20.47 27.55 -10.06
CA GLY A 243 -20.94 26.90 -11.29
C GLY A 243 -22.41 26.46 -11.16
N GLU A 244 -23.14 26.49 -12.24
CA GLU A 244 -24.56 26.13 -12.28
C GLU A 244 -24.82 24.97 -13.25
N SER A 245 -25.63 24.00 -12.84
CA SER A 245 -26.17 22.97 -13.72
C SER A 245 -27.67 22.96 -13.65
N ILE A 246 -28.31 23.19 -14.78
CA ILE A 246 -29.77 23.32 -14.90
C ILE A 246 -30.25 22.30 -15.93
N GLN A 247 -31.19 21.43 -15.50
CA GLN A 247 -31.84 20.48 -16.40
C GLN A 247 -33.37 20.65 -16.33
N ASN A 248 -34.01 20.86 -17.47
CA ASN A 248 -35.47 21.07 -17.58
C ASN A 248 -36.04 22.24 -16.78
N LEU A 249 -35.17 23.16 -16.35
CA LEU A 249 -35.53 24.42 -15.67
C LEU A 249 -34.84 25.57 -16.39
N LYS A 250 -35.32 26.78 -16.12
CA LYS A 250 -34.69 28.03 -16.58
C LYS A 250 -34.45 28.91 -15.38
N LEU A 251 -33.21 29.30 -15.14
CA LEU A 251 -32.89 30.30 -14.13
C LEU A 251 -33.52 31.65 -14.59
N VAL A 252 -34.43 32.19 -13.81
CA VAL A 252 -35.10 33.46 -14.08
C VAL A 252 -34.27 34.61 -13.58
N THR A 253 -33.76 34.49 -12.34
CA THR A 253 -32.89 35.48 -11.72
C THR A 253 -32.14 34.89 -10.56
N SER A 254 -30.99 35.45 -10.24
CA SER A 254 -30.23 35.18 -9.03
C SER A 254 -30.17 36.47 -8.21
N LEU A 255 -30.63 36.40 -6.97
CA LEU A 255 -30.58 37.55 -6.05
C LEU A 255 -29.39 37.39 -5.11
N LYS A 256 -28.45 38.31 -5.21
CA LYS A 256 -27.33 38.38 -4.26
C LYS A 256 -27.85 38.70 -2.86
N LYS A 257 -27.26 38.10 -1.84
CA LYS A 257 -27.54 38.47 -0.45
C LYS A 257 -27.25 39.96 -0.26
N PRO A 258 -28.11 40.69 0.47
CA PRO A 258 -27.90 42.11 0.74
C PRO A 258 -26.58 42.34 1.48
N ILE A 259 -25.98 43.49 1.29
CA ILE A 259 -24.81 43.93 2.05
C ILE A 259 -25.12 43.87 3.54
N GLY A 260 -24.27 43.21 4.33
CA GLY A 260 -24.49 43.04 5.77
C GLY A 260 -25.29 41.78 6.17
N PHE A 261 -25.73 40.95 5.19
CA PHE A 261 -26.34 39.65 5.49
C PHE A 261 -25.32 38.62 5.94
N PHE A 262 -24.10 38.74 5.45
CA PHE A 262 -22.95 37.92 5.87
C PHE A 262 -21.69 38.80 5.73
N ASP A 263 -20.91 38.89 6.79
CA ASP A 263 -19.62 39.54 6.83
C ASP A 263 -18.55 38.47 6.99
N PRO A 264 -17.75 38.21 5.97
CA PRO A 264 -16.70 37.20 6.06
C PRO A 264 -15.58 37.53 7.06
N GLU A 265 -15.42 38.83 7.41
CA GLU A 265 -14.47 39.28 8.43
C GLU A 265 -15.04 39.16 9.85
N ASN A 266 -16.36 39.00 9.97
CA ASN A 266 -17.06 38.83 11.24
C ASN A 266 -18.21 37.81 11.11
N PRO A 267 -17.90 36.53 10.93
CA PRO A 267 -18.90 35.49 10.66
C PRO A 267 -19.92 35.28 11.79
N GLU A 268 -19.57 35.66 13.01
CA GLU A 268 -20.45 35.64 14.18
C GLU A 268 -21.23 36.96 14.38
N GLY A 269 -21.24 37.80 13.37
CA GLY A 269 -21.82 39.17 13.41
C GLY A 269 -23.15 39.26 14.15
N LYS A 270 -23.30 40.29 14.93
CA LYS A 270 -24.50 40.58 15.71
C LYS A 270 -25.71 40.53 14.80
N GLY A 271 -26.64 39.61 15.13
CA GLY A 271 -27.86 39.42 14.38
C GLY A 271 -28.56 40.76 14.06
N ILE A 272 -29.09 40.82 12.86
CA ILE A 272 -29.90 41.95 12.38
C ILE A 272 -31.02 42.18 13.40
N LYS A 273 -31.06 43.36 14.01
CA LYS A 273 -32.16 43.79 14.90
C LYS A 273 -33.40 44.04 14.09
#